data_df5c158b1715b2c061b35fe47e56c4a1
#
_entry.id   df5c158b1715b2c061b35fe47e56c4a1
#
_cell.length_a   1.000
_cell.length_b   1.000
_cell.length_c   1.000
_cell.angle_alpha   90.00
_cell.angle_beta   90.00
_cell.angle_gamma   90.00
#
_symmetry.space_group_name_H-M   'P 1'
#
loop_
_entity.id
_entity.type
_entity.pdbx_description
1 polymer ?
#
loop_
_entity_poly.entity_id
_entity_poly.type
_entity_poly.pdbx_seq_one_letter_code
_entity_poly.pdbx_strand_id
1 'polypeptide(L)'
;MTLAIQTTDLTRYFDEQCAVDKINLVVEQGAIYGFLGPNGAGKSTSIKMLTGILAPSSGGIKLLGLNPWDNNDAIAIKQRTGVVPEDLALFDNLTAMEYLTFVGRMYQMDPETIRNRSAELLDLLQLVDVEKKLTVEYSHGMKKKLALAAAILPNPDLLFLDEPFEGVDAVTSRVIRDLLSIYVGRGSTVFVTSHVLEIVERICTHVGIIAQGQLVEQCSLEELRQGSSLEQRFLEKVGTTEESSISLAWLEDSAGDDAEKVDETLSAQSVATTEETPKS
;
A
#
# COMPACT_ATOMS: atom_id res chain seq x y z
N MET A 1 -21.29 13.52 -10.30
CA MET A 1 -19.89 13.16 -9.99
C MET A 1 -19.37 12.25 -11.09
N THR A 2 -18.14 12.47 -11.55
CA THR A 2 -17.55 11.67 -12.63
C THR A 2 -16.72 10.55 -11.99
N LEU A 3 -16.88 9.31 -12.47
CA LEU A 3 -16.18 8.15 -11.89
C LEU A 3 -14.87 7.91 -12.64
N ALA A 4 -13.81 7.65 -11.87
CA ALA A 4 -12.51 7.19 -12.38
C ALA A 4 -12.49 5.68 -12.57
N ILE A 5 -13.06 4.93 -11.61
CA ILE A 5 -13.15 3.47 -11.64
C ILE A 5 -14.56 3.05 -11.28
N GLN A 6 -15.11 2.12 -12.06
CA GLN A 6 -16.37 1.44 -11.76
C GLN A 6 -16.25 -0.03 -12.12
N THR A 7 -16.60 -0.92 -11.20
CA THR A 7 -16.72 -2.35 -11.50
C THR A 7 -18.13 -2.83 -11.20
N THR A 8 -18.54 -3.88 -11.89
CA THR A 8 -19.84 -4.53 -11.70
C THR A 8 -19.62 -6.03 -11.64
N ASP A 9 -19.88 -6.62 -10.48
CA ASP A 9 -19.72 -8.06 -10.19
C ASP A 9 -18.37 -8.62 -10.68
N LEU A 10 -17.30 -7.84 -10.52
CA LEU A 10 -15.98 -8.20 -11.01
C LEU A 10 -15.46 -9.44 -10.31
N THR A 11 -15.20 -10.48 -11.08
CA THR A 11 -14.86 -11.82 -10.54
C THR A 11 -13.66 -12.41 -11.26
N ARG A 12 -12.78 -13.08 -10.49
CA ARG A 12 -11.64 -13.82 -11.02
C ARG A 12 -11.46 -15.15 -10.31
N TYR A 13 -11.44 -16.21 -11.11
CA TYR A 13 -11.05 -17.56 -10.71
C TYR A 13 -9.66 -17.91 -11.24
N PHE A 14 -8.88 -18.62 -10.45
CA PHE A 14 -7.72 -19.38 -10.85
C PHE A 14 -8.03 -20.85 -10.56
N ASP A 15 -8.25 -21.61 -11.59
CA ASP A 15 -8.78 -22.97 -11.52
C ASP A 15 -10.07 -22.99 -10.66
N GLU A 16 -10.07 -23.68 -9.52
CA GLU A 16 -11.21 -23.74 -8.60
C GLU A 16 -11.21 -22.63 -7.53
N GLN A 17 -10.10 -21.88 -7.40
CA GLN A 17 -9.97 -20.84 -6.39
C GLN A 17 -10.55 -19.51 -6.87
N CYS A 18 -11.54 -18.99 -6.15
CA CYS A 18 -12.05 -17.64 -6.35
C CYS A 18 -11.12 -16.63 -5.67
N ALA A 19 -10.33 -15.90 -6.44
CA ALA A 19 -9.41 -14.89 -5.91
C ALA A 19 -10.07 -13.50 -5.75
N VAL A 20 -11.10 -13.22 -6.57
CA VAL A 20 -11.91 -11.99 -6.51
C VAL A 20 -13.35 -12.40 -6.80
N ASP A 21 -14.28 -12.06 -5.90
CA ASP A 21 -15.67 -12.47 -5.96
C ASP A 21 -16.61 -11.26 -5.97
N LYS A 22 -17.18 -10.96 -7.14
CA LYS A 22 -18.24 -9.97 -7.39
C LYS A 22 -17.98 -8.59 -6.78
N ILE A 23 -16.77 -8.07 -6.97
CA ILE A 23 -16.42 -6.73 -6.48
C ILE A 23 -17.18 -5.65 -7.27
N ASN A 24 -17.93 -4.83 -6.53
CA ASN A 24 -18.62 -3.64 -7.03
C ASN A 24 -17.92 -2.39 -6.47
N LEU A 25 -16.89 -1.93 -7.17
CA LEU A 25 -16.03 -0.82 -6.78
C LEU A 25 -16.47 0.47 -7.46
N VAL A 26 -16.51 1.56 -6.72
CA VAL A 26 -16.81 2.91 -7.22
C VAL A 26 -15.77 3.88 -6.71
N VAL A 27 -14.98 4.49 -7.60
CA VAL A 27 -13.98 5.49 -7.27
C VAL A 27 -14.25 6.78 -8.02
N GLU A 28 -14.41 7.87 -7.30
CA GLU A 28 -14.64 9.19 -7.88
C GLU A 28 -13.34 9.81 -8.42
N GLN A 29 -13.46 10.66 -9.45
CA GLN A 29 -12.32 11.42 -9.95
C GLN A 29 -11.84 12.42 -8.89
N GLY A 30 -10.52 12.63 -8.83
CA GLY A 30 -9.90 13.52 -7.86
C GLY A 30 -9.76 12.93 -6.45
N ALA A 31 -9.99 11.63 -6.28
CA ALA A 31 -9.81 10.94 -5.02
C ALA A 31 -8.43 10.28 -4.91
N ILE A 32 -7.90 10.16 -3.68
CA ILE A 32 -6.92 9.14 -3.32
C ILE A 32 -7.71 8.01 -2.66
N TYR A 33 -7.82 6.90 -3.37
CA TYR A 33 -8.58 5.74 -2.92
C TYR A 33 -7.65 4.65 -2.40
N GLY A 34 -7.77 4.31 -1.12
CA GLY A 34 -7.04 3.22 -0.47
C GLY A 34 -7.79 1.89 -0.61
N PHE A 35 -7.15 0.86 -1.15
CA PHE A 35 -7.70 -0.49 -1.24
C PHE A 35 -6.97 -1.40 -0.27
N LEU A 36 -7.61 -1.64 0.88
CA LEU A 36 -7.04 -2.29 2.05
C LEU A 36 -7.43 -3.75 2.14
N GLY A 37 -6.52 -4.57 2.61
CA GLY A 37 -6.81 -5.97 2.92
C GLY A 37 -5.57 -6.74 3.33
N PRO A 38 -5.70 -7.88 3.99
CA PRO A 38 -4.57 -8.74 4.33
C PRO A 38 -3.91 -9.31 3.06
N ASN A 39 -2.74 -9.91 3.25
CA ASN A 39 -2.07 -10.62 2.15
C ASN A 39 -2.95 -11.78 1.67
N GLY A 40 -3.05 -11.94 0.34
CA GLY A 40 -3.94 -12.93 -0.26
C GLY A 40 -5.41 -12.52 -0.38
N ALA A 41 -5.82 -11.34 0.10
CA ALA A 41 -7.22 -10.89 0.02
C ALA A 41 -7.73 -10.60 -1.41
N GLY A 42 -6.84 -10.54 -2.42
CA GLY A 42 -7.20 -10.27 -3.82
C GLY A 42 -6.81 -8.87 -4.32
N LYS A 43 -6.05 -8.06 -3.56
CA LYS A 43 -5.64 -6.68 -3.93
C LYS A 43 -4.90 -6.63 -5.27
N SER A 44 -3.75 -7.29 -5.38
CA SER A 44 -2.91 -7.28 -6.59
C SER A 44 -3.61 -7.94 -7.79
N THR A 45 -4.48 -8.95 -7.55
CA THR A 45 -5.34 -9.54 -8.59
C THR A 45 -6.33 -8.50 -9.11
N SER A 46 -6.96 -7.72 -8.23
CA SER A 46 -7.88 -6.65 -8.60
C SER A 46 -7.19 -5.56 -9.42
N ILE A 47 -6.00 -5.08 -9.00
CA ILE A 47 -5.21 -4.11 -9.78
C ILE A 47 -4.87 -4.68 -11.16
N LYS A 48 -4.41 -5.92 -11.26
CA LYS A 48 -4.06 -6.56 -12.56
C LYS A 48 -5.28 -6.63 -13.49
N MET A 49 -6.47 -6.83 -12.96
CA MET A 49 -7.70 -6.78 -13.78
C MET A 49 -8.06 -5.36 -14.20
N LEU A 50 -8.00 -4.39 -13.28
CA LEU A 50 -8.28 -2.98 -13.55
C LEU A 50 -7.31 -2.41 -14.60
N THR A 51 -6.03 -2.75 -14.52
CA THR A 51 -4.99 -2.26 -15.45
C THR A 51 -4.94 -3.00 -16.78
N GLY A 52 -5.80 -4.00 -16.99
CA GLY A 52 -5.86 -4.77 -18.24
C GLY A 52 -4.74 -5.78 -18.42
N ILE A 53 -4.00 -6.12 -17.34
CA ILE A 53 -2.95 -7.15 -17.36
C ILE A 53 -3.57 -8.55 -17.24
N LEU A 54 -4.66 -8.69 -16.49
CA LEU A 54 -5.33 -9.94 -16.22
C LEU A 54 -6.81 -9.85 -16.59
N ALA A 55 -7.30 -10.69 -17.49
CA ALA A 55 -8.72 -10.72 -17.85
C ALA A 55 -9.58 -11.18 -16.68
N PRO A 56 -10.72 -10.53 -16.40
CA PRO A 56 -11.70 -11.05 -15.45
C PRO A 56 -12.32 -12.35 -15.95
N SER A 57 -12.76 -13.21 -15.03
CA SER A 57 -13.55 -14.40 -15.37
C SER A 57 -15.00 -14.04 -15.70
N SER A 58 -15.53 -13.00 -15.04
CA SER A 58 -16.85 -12.42 -15.29
C SER A 58 -16.94 -11.01 -14.69
N GLY A 59 -18.03 -10.31 -14.98
CA GLY A 59 -18.27 -8.95 -14.53
C GLY A 59 -17.77 -7.89 -15.52
N GLY A 60 -17.85 -6.61 -15.11
CA GLY A 60 -17.51 -5.49 -15.96
C GLY A 60 -16.56 -4.50 -15.28
N ILE A 61 -15.76 -3.79 -16.08
CA ILE A 61 -14.86 -2.72 -15.65
C ILE A 61 -15.06 -1.50 -16.53
N LYS A 62 -15.12 -0.33 -15.90
CA LYS A 62 -14.99 0.97 -16.60
C LYS A 62 -13.90 1.80 -15.91
N LEU A 63 -12.95 2.28 -16.68
CA LEU A 63 -11.93 3.23 -16.28
C LEU A 63 -12.10 4.52 -17.03
N LEU A 64 -12.27 5.64 -16.35
CA LEU A 64 -12.53 6.95 -16.97
C LEU A 64 -13.69 6.91 -17.98
N GLY A 65 -14.71 6.05 -17.72
CA GLY A 65 -15.86 5.81 -18.57
C GLY A 65 -15.66 4.80 -19.71
N LEU A 66 -14.43 4.32 -19.94
CA LEU A 66 -14.03 3.42 -21.02
C LEU A 66 -13.88 1.97 -20.52
N ASN A 67 -13.98 0.99 -21.42
CA ASN A 67 -13.81 -0.43 -21.09
C ASN A 67 -12.37 -0.91 -21.42
N PRO A 68 -11.53 -1.29 -20.45
CA PRO A 68 -10.15 -1.71 -20.70
C PRO A 68 -10.03 -3.00 -21.56
N TRP A 69 -11.13 -3.73 -21.74
CA TRP A 69 -11.19 -4.96 -22.52
C TRP A 69 -11.79 -4.77 -23.92
N ASP A 70 -12.20 -3.55 -24.25
CA ASP A 70 -12.54 -3.17 -25.60
C ASP A 70 -11.30 -2.71 -26.36
N ASN A 71 -11.07 -3.24 -27.56
CA ASN A 71 -9.86 -2.94 -28.34
C ASN A 71 -9.75 -1.45 -28.71
N ASN A 72 -10.87 -0.75 -28.87
CA ASN A 72 -10.87 0.67 -29.24
C ASN A 72 -10.52 1.54 -28.02
N ASP A 73 -10.98 1.15 -26.84
CA ASP A 73 -10.81 1.90 -25.60
C ASP A 73 -9.44 1.63 -24.93
N ALA A 74 -8.89 0.42 -25.10
CA ALA A 74 -7.72 -0.06 -24.37
C ALA A 74 -6.48 0.84 -24.55
N ILE A 75 -6.23 1.37 -25.74
CA ILE A 75 -5.09 2.27 -26.01
C ILE A 75 -5.32 3.62 -25.32
N ALA A 76 -6.54 4.17 -25.44
CA ALA A 76 -6.89 5.45 -24.82
C ALA A 76 -6.78 5.38 -23.30
N ILE A 77 -7.19 4.26 -22.68
CA ILE A 77 -7.03 4.03 -21.24
C ILE A 77 -5.54 3.97 -20.87
N LYS A 78 -4.72 3.19 -21.60
CA LYS A 78 -3.28 3.06 -21.32
C LYS A 78 -2.54 4.38 -21.41
N GLN A 79 -2.92 5.26 -22.33
CA GLN A 79 -2.34 6.61 -22.45
C GLN A 79 -2.71 7.54 -21.29
N ARG A 80 -3.80 7.26 -20.57
CA ARG A 80 -4.34 8.05 -19.47
C ARG A 80 -4.14 7.40 -18.09
N THR A 81 -3.47 6.26 -18.05
CA THR A 81 -3.20 5.54 -16.80
C THR A 81 -1.71 5.33 -16.59
N GLY A 82 -1.27 5.48 -15.33
CA GLY A 82 0.06 5.11 -14.87
C GLY A 82 -0.05 3.93 -13.89
N VAL A 83 0.94 3.05 -13.87
CA VAL A 83 0.94 1.86 -13.01
C VAL A 83 2.30 1.67 -12.37
N VAL A 84 2.33 1.53 -11.05
CA VAL A 84 3.48 1.05 -10.29
C VAL A 84 3.09 -0.29 -9.68
N PRO A 85 3.56 -1.42 -10.22
CA PRO A 85 3.27 -2.73 -9.67
C PRO A 85 4.09 -2.98 -8.40
N GLU A 86 3.67 -3.94 -7.58
CA GLU A 86 4.40 -4.43 -6.41
C GLU A 86 5.78 -4.97 -6.81
N ASP A 87 5.81 -5.86 -7.81
CA ASP A 87 7.04 -6.39 -8.40
C ASP A 87 7.56 -5.45 -9.49
N LEU A 88 8.62 -4.72 -9.18
CA LEU A 88 9.20 -3.74 -10.08
C LEU A 88 10.03 -4.42 -11.17
N ALA A 89 9.58 -4.35 -12.42
CA ALA A 89 10.29 -4.84 -13.60
C ALA A 89 10.97 -3.67 -14.34
N LEU A 90 12.02 -3.10 -13.75
CA LEU A 90 12.84 -2.08 -14.40
C LEU A 90 13.87 -2.74 -15.34
N PHE A 91 14.30 -2.01 -16.38
CA PHE A 91 15.39 -2.47 -17.24
C PHE A 91 16.74 -2.27 -16.55
N ASP A 92 17.33 -3.32 -16.06
CA ASP A 92 18.56 -3.31 -15.23
C ASP A 92 19.76 -2.61 -15.87
N ASN A 93 19.84 -2.58 -17.19
CA ASN A 93 20.95 -2.04 -17.99
C ASN A 93 20.71 -0.60 -18.50
N LEU A 94 19.70 0.09 -18.01
CA LEU A 94 19.45 1.50 -18.30
C LEU A 94 19.78 2.36 -17.08
N THR A 95 20.22 3.60 -17.33
CA THR A 95 20.23 4.68 -16.34
C THR A 95 18.81 5.21 -16.12
N ALA A 96 18.58 5.96 -15.05
CA ALA A 96 17.27 6.57 -14.78
C ALA A 96 16.77 7.44 -15.94
N MET A 97 17.63 8.28 -16.50
CA MET A 97 17.25 9.16 -17.60
C MET A 97 16.93 8.37 -18.88
N GLU A 98 17.69 7.32 -19.18
CA GLU A 98 17.41 6.44 -20.33
C GLU A 98 16.08 5.68 -20.15
N TYR A 99 15.83 5.18 -18.93
CA TYR A 99 14.58 4.52 -18.60
C TYR A 99 13.37 5.46 -18.75
N LEU A 100 13.44 6.68 -18.19
CA LEU A 100 12.38 7.67 -18.35
C LEU A 100 12.19 8.11 -19.79
N THR A 101 13.30 8.24 -20.55
CA THR A 101 13.26 8.54 -21.99
C THR A 101 12.56 7.43 -22.76
N PHE A 102 12.85 6.16 -22.45
CA PHE A 102 12.18 5.01 -23.04
C PHE A 102 10.67 5.06 -22.76
N VAL A 103 10.27 5.24 -21.50
CA VAL A 103 8.87 5.34 -21.10
C VAL A 103 8.16 6.48 -21.82
N GLY A 104 8.74 7.69 -21.80
CA GLY A 104 8.15 8.86 -22.45
C GLY A 104 7.92 8.65 -23.96
N ARG A 105 8.87 7.97 -24.64
CA ARG A 105 8.71 7.61 -26.07
C ARG A 105 7.59 6.59 -26.30
N MET A 106 7.40 5.63 -25.39
CA MET A 106 6.28 4.68 -25.47
C MET A 106 4.91 5.38 -25.36
N TYR A 107 4.85 6.47 -24.59
CA TYR A 107 3.67 7.35 -24.49
C TYR A 107 3.63 8.43 -25.58
N GLN A 108 4.50 8.38 -26.61
CA GLN A 108 4.57 9.32 -27.73
C GLN A 108 4.75 10.79 -27.33
N MET A 109 5.44 11.02 -26.21
CA MET A 109 5.77 12.35 -25.72
C MET A 109 6.88 12.97 -26.57
N ASP A 110 6.87 14.29 -26.70
CA ASP A 110 7.96 15.00 -27.36
C ASP A 110 9.27 14.96 -26.55
N PRO A 111 10.46 14.95 -27.22
CA PRO A 111 11.74 14.77 -26.53
C PRO A 111 12.06 15.87 -25.53
N GLU A 112 11.61 17.08 -25.73
CA GLU A 112 11.89 18.22 -24.84
C GLU A 112 11.07 18.07 -23.56
N THR A 113 9.77 17.75 -23.66
CA THR A 113 8.90 17.46 -22.53
C THR A 113 9.43 16.28 -21.72
N ILE A 114 9.88 15.18 -22.37
CA ILE A 114 10.48 14.03 -21.67
C ILE A 114 11.67 14.50 -20.85
N ARG A 115 12.62 15.21 -21.45
CA ARG A 115 13.84 15.67 -20.77
C ARG A 115 13.53 16.55 -19.57
N ASN A 116 12.65 17.56 -19.76
CA ASN A 116 12.34 18.53 -18.72
C ASN A 116 11.61 17.87 -17.54
N ARG A 117 10.54 17.08 -17.81
CA ARG A 117 9.81 16.37 -16.75
C ARG A 117 10.65 15.31 -16.05
N SER A 118 11.51 14.60 -16.79
CA SER A 118 12.42 13.62 -16.19
C SER A 118 13.40 14.28 -15.22
N ALA A 119 13.99 15.41 -15.60
CA ALA A 119 14.89 16.14 -14.71
C ALA A 119 14.17 16.62 -13.44
N GLU A 120 12.98 17.20 -13.56
CA GLU A 120 12.17 17.63 -12.41
C GLU A 120 11.80 16.46 -11.50
N LEU A 121 11.39 15.31 -12.06
CA LEU A 121 11.03 14.12 -11.28
C LEU A 121 12.24 13.49 -10.58
N LEU A 122 13.40 13.43 -11.23
CA LEU A 122 14.63 12.91 -10.63
C LEU A 122 15.10 13.80 -9.49
N ASP A 123 14.99 15.13 -9.62
CA ASP A 123 15.32 16.09 -8.55
C ASP A 123 14.35 15.93 -7.37
N LEU A 124 13.05 15.99 -7.61
CA LEU A 124 12.01 15.83 -6.58
C LEU A 124 12.15 14.54 -5.80
N LEU A 125 12.47 13.43 -6.49
CA LEU A 125 12.63 12.11 -5.90
C LEU A 125 14.03 11.84 -5.37
N GLN A 126 14.94 12.84 -5.41
CA GLN A 126 16.32 12.75 -4.92
C GLN A 126 17.11 11.61 -5.58
N LEU A 127 17.03 11.53 -6.91
CA LEU A 127 17.75 10.55 -7.73
C LEU A 127 18.84 11.17 -8.61
N VAL A 128 19.06 12.50 -8.55
CA VAL A 128 20.04 13.21 -9.37
C VAL A 128 21.46 12.69 -9.16
N ASP A 129 21.88 12.47 -7.89
CA ASP A 129 23.23 12.01 -7.56
C ASP A 129 23.56 10.61 -8.10
N VAL A 130 22.54 9.85 -8.45
CA VAL A 130 22.65 8.47 -8.94
C VAL A 130 22.13 8.29 -10.37
N GLU A 131 21.76 9.37 -11.06
CA GLU A 131 21.15 9.33 -12.40
C GLU A 131 22.02 8.62 -13.46
N LYS A 132 23.36 8.63 -13.26
CA LYS A 132 24.34 7.98 -14.18
C LYS A 132 24.59 6.51 -13.86
N LYS A 133 24.12 6.01 -12.72
CA LYS A 133 24.21 4.61 -12.36
C LYS A 133 23.16 3.81 -13.10
N LEU A 134 23.48 2.55 -13.38
CA LEU A 134 22.48 1.62 -13.92
C LEU A 134 21.44 1.27 -12.87
N THR A 135 20.20 1.01 -13.30
CA THR A 135 19.11 0.70 -12.37
C THR A 135 19.32 -0.60 -11.59
N VAL A 136 20.16 -1.52 -12.09
CA VAL A 136 20.60 -2.72 -11.34
C VAL A 136 21.30 -2.35 -10.04
N GLU A 137 21.99 -1.23 -9.99
CA GLU A 137 22.74 -0.73 -8.81
C GLU A 137 21.84 0.01 -7.80
N TYR A 138 20.56 0.22 -8.14
CA TYR A 138 19.63 0.95 -7.29
C TYR A 138 19.15 0.08 -6.14
N SER A 139 19.06 0.70 -4.95
CA SER A 139 18.34 0.10 -3.82
C SER A 139 16.86 -0.10 -4.15
N HIS A 140 16.16 -0.94 -3.40
CA HIS A 140 14.73 -1.16 -3.59
C HIS A 140 13.92 0.15 -3.53
N GLY A 141 14.20 1.01 -2.55
CA GLY A 141 13.58 2.34 -2.44
C GLY A 141 13.87 3.26 -3.63
N MET A 142 15.11 3.24 -4.16
CA MET A 142 15.45 4.00 -5.37
C MET A 142 14.72 3.45 -6.60
N LYS A 143 14.57 2.14 -6.72
CA LYS A 143 13.78 1.50 -7.78
C LYS A 143 12.31 1.90 -7.70
N LYS A 144 11.72 1.93 -6.50
CA LYS A 144 10.33 2.42 -6.29
C LYS A 144 10.17 3.89 -6.69
N LYS A 145 11.11 4.75 -6.31
CA LYS A 145 11.12 6.16 -6.74
C LYS A 145 11.16 6.30 -8.27
N LEU A 146 12.03 5.56 -8.94
CA LEU A 146 12.14 5.59 -10.40
C LEU A 146 10.87 5.04 -11.09
N ALA A 147 10.29 3.97 -10.57
CA ALA A 147 9.03 3.43 -11.07
C ALA A 147 7.87 4.43 -10.94
N LEU A 148 7.81 5.15 -9.81
CA LEU A 148 6.84 6.22 -9.60
C LEU A 148 7.08 7.39 -10.58
N ALA A 149 8.34 7.82 -10.77
CA ALA A 149 8.69 8.83 -11.77
C ALA A 149 8.20 8.42 -13.16
N ALA A 150 8.45 7.17 -13.55
CA ALA A 150 8.03 6.63 -14.84
C ALA A 150 6.50 6.60 -15.02
N ALA A 151 5.77 6.23 -13.96
CA ALA A 151 4.31 6.19 -13.99
C ALA A 151 3.67 7.58 -14.08
N ILE A 152 4.31 8.60 -13.49
CA ILE A 152 3.83 10.00 -13.47
C ILE A 152 4.29 10.80 -14.68
N LEU A 153 5.42 10.46 -15.30
CA LEU A 153 6.02 11.18 -16.44
C LEU A 153 5.03 11.55 -17.55
N PRO A 154 4.12 10.64 -17.98
CA PRO A 154 3.12 10.94 -19.00
C PRO A 154 1.99 11.87 -18.50
N ASN A 155 1.95 12.18 -17.21
CA ASN A 155 0.87 12.92 -16.56
C ASN A 155 -0.52 12.26 -16.72
N PRO A 156 -0.68 11.01 -16.26
CA PRO A 156 -1.93 10.26 -16.43
C PRO A 156 -3.08 10.84 -15.59
N ASP A 157 -4.33 10.58 -15.99
CA ASP A 157 -5.53 10.97 -15.23
C ASP A 157 -5.79 10.03 -14.04
N LEU A 158 -5.32 8.77 -14.13
CA LEU A 158 -5.51 7.73 -13.13
C LEU A 158 -4.19 6.99 -12.87
N LEU A 159 -3.78 6.93 -11.61
CA LEU A 159 -2.55 6.29 -11.17
C LEU A 159 -2.87 5.09 -10.28
N PHE A 160 -2.37 3.92 -10.64
CA PHE A 160 -2.44 2.70 -9.83
C PHE A 160 -1.11 2.44 -9.16
N LEU A 161 -1.13 2.28 -7.84
CA LEU A 161 0.05 2.02 -7.01
C LEU A 161 -0.17 0.76 -6.17
N ASP A 162 0.60 -0.29 -6.44
CA ASP A 162 0.51 -1.54 -5.67
C ASP A 162 1.60 -1.53 -4.60
N GLU A 163 1.20 -1.41 -3.32
CA GLU A 163 2.06 -1.35 -2.13
C GLU A 163 3.25 -0.34 -2.27
N PRO A 164 3.01 0.94 -2.64
CA PRO A 164 4.08 1.88 -2.97
C PRO A 164 4.95 2.29 -1.79
N PHE A 165 4.48 2.08 -0.57
CA PHE A 165 5.17 2.46 0.67
C PHE A 165 5.93 1.29 1.33
N GLU A 166 5.76 0.08 0.83
CA GLU A 166 6.45 -1.08 1.35
C GLU A 166 7.95 -1.02 1.07
N GLY A 167 8.77 -1.26 2.12
CA GLY A 167 10.23 -1.27 2.01
C GLY A 167 10.87 0.08 1.68
N VAL A 168 10.15 1.21 1.88
CA VAL A 168 10.71 2.56 1.73
C VAL A 168 10.86 3.24 3.08
N ASP A 169 11.90 4.08 3.20
CA ASP A 169 12.15 4.86 4.41
C ASP A 169 11.14 6.00 4.61
N ALA A 170 11.11 6.59 5.82
CA ALA A 170 10.16 7.64 6.18
C ALA A 170 10.31 8.92 5.32
N VAL A 171 11.54 9.26 4.88
CA VAL A 171 11.80 10.44 4.04
C VAL A 171 11.21 10.20 2.66
N THR A 172 11.50 9.05 2.07
CA THR A 172 10.93 8.65 0.77
C THR A 172 9.40 8.58 0.84
N SER A 173 8.83 7.99 1.90
CA SER A 173 7.37 7.93 2.09
C SER A 173 6.74 9.32 2.15
N ARG A 174 7.42 10.31 2.76
CA ARG A 174 6.95 11.70 2.79
C ARG A 174 6.95 12.32 1.39
N VAL A 175 8.04 12.17 0.64
CA VAL A 175 8.14 12.69 -0.74
C VAL A 175 7.05 12.11 -1.63
N ILE A 176 6.82 10.79 -1.55
CA ILE A 176 5.74 10.13 -2.30
C ILE A 176 4.38 10.74 -1.93
N ARG A 177 4.07 10.89 -0.64
CA ARG A 177 2.79 11.48 -0.20
C ARG A 177 2.59 12.90 -0.70
N ASP A 178 3.61 13.76 -0.56
CA ASP A 178 3.55 15.14 -1.00
C ASP A 178 3.30 15.22 -2.52
N LEU A 179 3.98 14.36 -3.31
CA LEU A 179 3.79 14.25 -4.74
C LEU A 179 2.36 13.80 -5.10
N LEU A 180 1.83 12.78 -4.42
CA LEU A 180 0.45 12.30 -4.66
C LEU A 180 -0.59 13.37 -4.31
N SER A 181 -0.37 14.16 -3.25
CA SER A 181 -1.26 15.28 -2.88
C SER A 181 -1.30 16.36 -3.96
N ILE A 182 -0.13 16.74 -4.51
CA ILE A 182 -0.05 17.69 -5.64
C ILE A 182 -0.77 17.12 -6.86
N TYR A 183 -0.59 15.82 -7.13
CA TYR A 183 -1.14 15.13 -8.27
C TYR A 183 -2.67 15.13 -8.26
N VAL A 184 -3.27 14.79 -7.12
CA VAL A 184 -4.72 14.80 -6.92
C VAL A 184 -5.29 16.23 -6.88
N GLY A 185 -4.54 17.20 -6.35
CA GLY A 185 -4.92 18.61 -6.37
C GLY A 185 -5.14 19.18 -7.78
N ARG A 186 -4.64 18.50 -8.83
CA ARG A 186 -4.88 18.82 -10.25
C ARG A 186 -6.10 18.12 -10.85
N GLY A 187 -6.82 17.33 -10.06
CA GLY A 187 -7.99 16.57 -10.49
C GLY A 187 -7.72 15.14 -10.97
N SER A 188 -6.46 14.67 -10.91
CA SER A 188 -6.12 13.28 -11.19
C SER A 188 -6.53 12.37 -10.02
N THR A 189 -6.70 11.08 -10.29
CA THR A 189 -7.13 10.08 -9.30
C THR A 189 -6.00 9.12 -9.00
N VAL A 190 -5.87 8.72 -7.74
CA VAL A 190 -4.90 7.71 -7.30
C VAL A 190 -5.64 6.54 -6.66
N PHE A 191 -5.34 5.34 -7.13
CA PHE A 191 -5.76 4.08 -6.53
C PHE A 191 -4.54 3.39 -5.94
N VAL A 192 -4.51 3.24 -4.61
CA VAL A 192 -3.37 2.67 -3.89
C VAL A 192 -3.80 1.45 -3.08
N THR A 193 -3.08 0.33 -3.24
CA THR A 193 -3.22 -0.79 -2.31
C THR A 193 -2.29 -0.62 -1.14
N SER A 194 -2.71 -1.07 0.02
CA SER A 194 -1.87 -1.15 1.21
C SER A 194 -2.41 -2.19 2.19
N HIS A 195 -1.52 -2.75 2.98
CA HIS A 195 -1.86 -3.49 4.19
C HIS A 195 -1.54 -2.67 5.46
N VAL A 196 -0.99 -1.45 5.31
CA VAL A 196 -0.63 -0.54 6.41
C VAL A 196 -1.70 0.53 6.57
N LEU A 197 -2.51 0.37 7.60
CA LEU A 197 -3.67 1.24 7.90
C LEU A 197 -3.27 2.70 8.11
N GLU A 198 -2.20 2.95 8.89
CA GLU A 198 -1.72 4.30 9.20
C GLU A 198 -1.39 5.14 7.96
N ILE A 199 -0.84 4.50 6.92
CA ILE A 199 -0.51 5.17 5.66
C ILE A 199 -1.80 5.61 4.98
N VAL A 200 -2.77 4.71 4.89
CA VAL A 200 -4.07 5.00 4.25
C VAL A 200 -4.81 6.10 4.97
N GLU A 201 -4.86 6.09 6.31
CA GLU A 201 -5.49 7.16 7.10
C GLU A 201 -4.88 8.55 6.85
N ARG A 202 -3.59 8.58 6.50
CA ARG A 202 -2.86 9.85 6.28
C ARG A 202 -3.02 10.43 4.89
N ILE A 203 -3.19 9.58 3.86
CA ILE A 203 -3.14 10.04 2.48
C ILE A 203 -4.45 9.89 1.72
N CYS A 204 -5.28 8.92 2.08
CA CYS A 204 -6.49 8.61 1.32
C CYS A 204 -7.66 9.54 1.69
N THR A 205 -8.56 9.71 0.74
CA THR A 205 -9.85 10.37 0.94
C THR A 205 -10.96 9.35 1.11
N HIS A 206 -10.82 8.22 0.46
CA HIS A 206 -11.77 7.10 0.49
C HIS A 206 -11.02 5.78 0.68
N VAL A 207 -11.72 4.78 1.18
CA VAL A 207 -11.17 3.46 1.43
C VAL A 207 -12.16 2.36 1.03
N GLY A 208 -11.62 1.29 0.46
CA GLY A 208 -12.31 0.02 0.27
C GLY A 208 -11.57 -1.08 1.02
N ILE A 209 -12.27 -1.87 1.81
CA ILE A 209 -11.72 -3.01 2.54
C ILE A 209 -12.09 -4.28 1.78
N ILE A 210 -11.05 -5.05 1.38
CA ILE A 210 -11.21 -6.34 0.73
C ILE A 210 -10.77 -7.45 1.69
N ALA A 211 -11.61 -8.48 1.82
CA ALA A 211 -11.34 -9.69 2.57
C ALA A 211 -11.83 -10.90 1.78
N GLN A 212 -11.01 -11.96 1.69
CA GLN A 212 -11.35 -13.21 1.01
C GLN A 212 -11.93 -13.01 -0.41
N GLY A 213 -11.38 -12.06 -1.16
CA GLY A 213 -11.82 -11.75 -2.51
C GLY A 213 -13.04 -10.84 -2.62
N GLN A 214 -13.67 -10.44 -1.52
CA GLN A 214 -14.89 -9.62 -1.50
C GLN A 214 -14.63 -8.21 -0.96
N LEU A 215 -15.26 -7.22 -1.56
CA LEU A 215 -15.27 -5.85 -1.02
C LEU A 215 -16.29 -5.80 0.13
N VAL A 216 -15.78 -5.81 1.36
CA VAL A 216 -16.62 -5.88 2.57
C VAL A 216 -17.05 -4.52 3.08
N GLU A 217 -16.34 -3.46 2.73
CA GLU A 217 -16.71 -2.07 3.04
C GLU A 217 -16.12 -1.10 2.01
N GLN A 218 -16.83 -0.01 1.74
CA GLN A 218 -16.37 1.13 0.96
C GLN A 218 -16.98 2.40 1.53
N CYS A 219 -16.14 3.36 1.93
CA CYS A 219 -16.60 4.61 2.56
C CYS A 219 -15.57 5.74 2.37
N SER A 220 -15.98 6.98 2.68
CA SER A 220 -15.04 8.08 2.84
C SER A 220 -14.33 8.00 4.19
N LEU A 221 -13.07 8.44 4.27
CA LEU A 221 -12.37 8.53 5.56
C LEU A 221 -12.95 9.60 6.48
N GLU A 222 -13.66 10.57 5.93
CA GLU A 222 -14.38 11.58 6.73
C GLU A 222 -15.55 10.96 7.49
N GLU A 223 -16.34 10.10 6.84
CA GLU A 223 -17.41 9.33 7.49
C GLU A 223 -16.87 8.37 8.55
N LEU A 224 -15.76 7.71 8.26
CA LEU A 224 -15.10 6.83 9.22
C LEU A 224 -14.68 7.54 10.50
N ARG A 225 -14.06 8.72 10.40
CA ARG A 225 -13.60 9.51 11.56
C ARG A 225 -14.72 9.97 12.49
N GLN A 226 -15.97 9.98 12.03
CA GLN A 226 -17.13 10.33 12.85
C GLN A 226 -17.63 9.18 13.73
N GLY A 227 -17.22 7.93 13.47
CA GLY A 227 -17.78 6.75 14.15
C GLY A 227 -16.76 5.87 14.85
N SER A 228 -15.67 5.49 14.17
CA SER A 228 -14.65 4.55 14.67
C SER A 228 -13.33 4.76 13.94
N SER A 229 -12.21 4.23 14.50
CA SER A 229 -10.94 4.24 13.76
C SER A 229 -10.98 3.26 12.57
N LEU A 230 -10.15 3.53 11.55
CA LEU A 230 -9.99 2.61 10.41
C LEU A 230 -9.52 1.22 10.89
N GLU A 231 -8.64 1.18 11.89
CA GLU A 231 -8.16 -0.05 12.49
C GLU A 231 -9.29 -0.88 13.11
N GLN A 232 -10.16 -0.22 13.88
CA GLN A 232 -11.31 -0.91 14.50
C GLN A 232 -12.24 -1.48 13.43
N ARG A 233 -12.58 -0.70 12.41
CA ARG A 233 -13.41 -1.16 11.28
C ARG A 233 -12.74 -2.31 10.51
N PHE A 234 -11.44 -2.20 10.28
CA PHE A 234 -10.69 -3.24 9.61
C PHE A 234 -10.72 -4.56 10.40
N LEU A 235 -10.48 -4.50 11.71
CA LEU A 235 -10.55 -5.68 12.59
C LEU A 235 -11.95 -6.29 12.65
N GLU A 236 -13.01 -5.46 12.72
CA GLU A 236 -14.40 -5.92 12.68
C GLU A 236 -14.74 -6.66 11.37
N LYS A 237 -14.20 -6.22 10.23
CA LYS A 237 -14.53 -6.76 8.90
C LYS A 237 -13.62 -7.90 8.45
N VAL A 238 -12.35 -7.87 8.88
CA VAL A 238 -11.31 -8.81 8.44
C VAL A 238 -10.88 -9.74 9.55
N GLY A 239 -11.02 -9.31 10.81
CA GLY A 239 -10.70 -10.10 11.98
C GLY A 239 -11.54 -11.36 12.04
N THR A 240 -10.89 -12.50 12.17
CA THR A 240 -11.57 -13.73 12.59
C THR A 240 -12.06 -13.51 14.01
N THR A 241 -13.34 -13.82 14.26
CA THR A 241 -14.05 -13.68 15.53
C THR A 241 -13.56 -14.67 16.62
N GLU A 242 -12.35 -15.17 16.53
CA GLU A 242 -11.71 -15.88 17.61
C GLU A 242 -10.85 -14.88 18.38
N GLU A 243 -11.32 -14.46 19.56
CA GLU A 243 -10.46 -14.01 20.64
C GLU A 243 -9.44 -15.12 20.89
N SER A 244 -8.35 -15.11 20.13
CA SER A 244 -7.19 -15.92 20.49
C SER A 244 -6.66 -15.29 21.77
N SER A 245 -7.10 -15.81 22.90
CA SER A 245 -6.38 -15.65 24.17
C SER A 245 -4.98 -16.20 23.92
N ILE A 246 -4.03 -15.32 23.65
CA ILE A 246 -2.62 -15.68 23.57
C ILE A 246 -2.22 -16.03 24.99
N SER A 247 -2.32 -17.31 25.35
CA SER A 247 -1.79 -17.86 26.57
C SER A 247 -0.43 -18.48 26.25
N LEU A 248 0.61 -17.88 26.76
CA LEU A 248 1.95 -18.44 26.71
C LEU A 248 2.27 -19.01 28.11
N ALA A 249 1.98 -20.30 28.30
CA ALA A 249 2.12 -20.98 29.58
C ALA A 249 3.50 -20.74 30.28
N TRP A 250 4.56 -20.60 29.47
CA TRP A 250 5.91 -20.32 29.98
C TRP A 250 6.13 -18.87 30.49
N LEU A 251 5.25 -17.91 30.07
CA LEU A 251 5.25 -16.54 30.61
C LEU A 251 4.44 -16.43 31.90
N GLU A 252 3.48 -17.33 32.12
CA GLU A 252 2.61 -17.35 33.28
C GLU A 252 3.35 -18.03 34.48
N ASP A 253 4.20 -19.07 34.22
CA ASP A 253 4.97 -19.76 35.24
C ASP A 253 6.11 -18.91 35.84
N SER A 254 6.60 -17.87 35.17
CA SER A 254 7.68 -17.01 35.70
C SER A 254 7.23 -15.98 36.73
N ALA A 255 5.94 -15.75 36.92
CA ALA A 255 5.39 -14.80 37.87
C ALA A 255 5.17 -15.45 39.29
N GLY A 256 5.18 -16.78 39.39
CA GLY A 256 4.95 -17.52 40.64
C GLY A 256 6.21 -17.83 41.46
N ASP A 257 7.37 -17.99 40.82
CA ASP A 257 8.58 -18.48 41.47
C ASP A 257 9.41 -17.38 42.18
N ASP A 258 9.22 -16.10 41.86
CA ASP A 258 9.93 -14.99 42.51
C ASP A 258 9.20 -14.44 43.75
N ALA A 259 7.91 -14.75 43.94
CA ALA A 259 7.16 -14.31 45.14
C ALA A 259 7.44 -15.22 46.36
N GLU A 260 7.70 -16.51 46.16
CA GLU A 260 8.01 -17.45 47.26
C GLU A 260 9.44 -17.32 47.77
N LYS A 261 10.41 -16.89 46.95
CA LYS A 261 11.82 -16.70 47.37
C LYS A 261 12.08 -15.42 48.16
N VAL A 262 11.19 -14.43 48.13
CA VAL A 262 11.35 -13.19 48.90
C VAL A 262 10.86 -13.34 50.34
N ASP A 263 9.90 -14.25 50.59
CA ASP A 263 9.35 -14.46 51.95
C ASP A 263 10.24 -15.39 52.83
N GLU A 264 10.98 -16.34 52.24
CA GLU A 264 11.94 -17.17 52.98
C GLU A 264 13.22 -16.42 53.41
N THR A 265 13.62 -15.37 52.68
CA THR A 265 14.81 -14.56 53.03
C THR A 265 14.52 -13.51 54.12
N LEU A 266 13.29 -13.11 54.33
CA LEU A 266 12.90 -12.17 55.39
C LEU A 266 12.62 -12.86 56.71
N SER A 267 12.27 -14.16 56.76
CA SER A 267 12.08 -14.95 57.96
C SER A 267 13.38 -15.48 58.58
N ALA A 268 14.45 -15.60 57.77
CA ALA A 268 15.76 -16.06 58.27
C ALA A 268 16.63 -14.97 58.91
N GLN A 269 16.31 -13.68 58.73
CA GLN A 269 17.06 -12.57 59.33
C GLN A 269 16.51 -12.05 60.69
N SER A 270 15.37 -12.56 61.17
CA SER A 270 14.77 -12.11 62.43
C SER A 270 15.13 -12.97 63.64
N VAL A 271 15.94 -14.02 63.53
CA VAL A 271 16.27 -14.96 64.61
C VAL A 271 17.72 -14.82 65.11
N ALA A 272 18.55 -13.92 64.57
CA ALA A 272 19.97 -13.83 64.90
C ALA A 272 20.40 -12.57 65.69
N THR A 273 19.51 -12.02 66.54
CA THR A 273 19.91 -10.86 67.37
C THR A 273 19.29 -10.94 68.76
N THR A 274 19.72 -11.96 69.55
CA THR A 274 19.63 -11.89 71.02
C THR A 274 20.63 -12.86 71.57
N GLU A 275 21.64 -12.30 72.18
CA GLU A 275 22.59 -12.84 73.17
C GLU A 275 24.05 -12.52 72.87
N GLU A 276 24.49 -11.44 73.48
CA GLU A 276 25.77 -11.40 74.18
C GLU A 276 25.92 -10.07 74.94
N THR A 277 25.67 -10.10 76.21
CA THR A 277 26.10 -9.09 77.18
C THR A 277 27.53 -9.40 77.70
N PRO A 278 28.38 -8.38 77.92
CA PRO A 278 29.75 -8.60 78.35
C PRO A 278 29.84 -8.71 79.87
N LYS A 279 30.71 -9.63 80.36
CA LYS A 279 31.25 -9.56 81.70
C LYS A 279 32.76 -9.37 81.64
N SER A 280 33.12 -8.32 82.42
CA SER A 280 34.43 -7.95 83.06
C SER A 280 35.59 -7.68 82.11
#